data_7e0b1d85a22a8877fa1b342bd7ac7dec
#
_entry.id   7e0b1d85a22a8877fa1b342bd7ac7dec
#
_cell.length_a   1.000
_cell.length_b   1.000
_cell.length_c   1.000
_cell.angle_alpha   90.00
_cell.angle_beta   90.00
_cell.angle_gamma   90.00
#
_symmetry.space_group_name_H-M   'P 1'
#
loop_
_entity.id
_entity.type
_entity.pdbx_description
1 polymer ?
#
loop_
_entity_poly.entity_id
_entity_poly.type
_entity_poly.pdbx_seq_one_letter_code
_entity_poly.pdbx_strand_id
1 'polypeptide(L)'
;SKLYDINAARIIPRVAEKGEYLPIDPELADYEFQVYKYGCQWDLSWESWLTDQRDLSLLADYPASWGLSARYTREYLFTAQYAANATLFTVGNGNLITAPLTASGEGLAAAITAIRNFTDPSGNVTVYTGPLLLVVPPALEWTANRLVKSATTAGGDTNVADNNPMF
;
A
#
# COMPACT_ATOMS: atom_id res chain seq x y z
N SER A 1 9.01 -12.89 14.20
CA SER A 1 10.26 -12.46 13.51
C SER A 1 10.38 -10.95 13.61
N LYS A 2 11.60 -10.47 13.75
CA LYS A 2 11.92 -9.04 13.79
C LYS A 2 12.76 -8.66 12.59
N LEU A 3 12.43 -7.56 11.97
CA LEU A 3 13.23 -6.93 10.93
C LEU A 3 13.83 -5.66 11.54
N TYR A 4 15.13 -5.49 11.37
CA TYR A 4 15.85 -4.32 11.83
C TYR A 4 16.20 -3.44 10.64
N ASP A 5 15.86 -2.17 10.72
CA ASP A 5 16.29 -1.16 9.78
C ASP A 5 17.26 -0.21 10.47
N ILE A 6 18.38 0.07 9.81
CA ILE A 6 19.42 0.95 10.33
C ILE A 6 19.33 2.26 9.54
N ASN A 7 18.87 3.30 10.17
CA ASN A 7 18.91 4.63 9.57
C ASN A 7 20.23 5.32 9.91
N ALA A 8 21.11 5.42 8.92
CA ALA A 8 22.43 6.07 9.06
C ALA A 8 22.48 7.49 8.46
N ALA A 9 21.37 7.98 7.89
CA ALA A 9 21.35 9.26 7.18
C ALA A 9 21.11 10.41 8.15
N ARG A 10 22.14 10.86 8.86
CA ARG A 10 22.12 12.07 9.68
C ARG A 10 22.96 13.17 9.07
N ILE A 11 22.55 14.41 9.30
CA ILE A 11 23.35 15.57 8.92
C ILE A 11 24.60 15.60 9.81
N ILE A 12 25.77 15.56 9.18
CA ILE A 12 27.04 15.60 9.88
C ILE A 12 27.26 17.03 10.42
N PRO A 13 27.44 17.21 11.73
CA PRO A 13 27.63 18.53 12.32
C PRO A 13 28.99 19.12 11.91
N ARG A 14 29.02 20.44 11.77
CA ARG A 14 30.27 21.16 11.50
C ARG A 14 31.19 21.09 12.72
N VAL A 15 32.40 20.64 12.51
CA VAL A 15 33.45 20.65 13.55
C VAL A 15 34.34 21.90 13.37
N ALA A 16 34.60 22.60 14.46
CA ALA A 16 35.54 23.74 14.46
C ALA A 16 36.98 23.23 14.32
N GLU A 17 37.88 24.13 13.89
CA GLU A 17 39.30 23.80 13.83
C GLU A 17 39.83 23.37 15.20
N LYS A 18 40.40 22.17 15.31
CA LYS A 18 40.78 21.49 16.56
C LYS A 18 39.62 21.10 17.49
N GLY A 19 38.35 21.10 16.99
CA GLY A 19 37.21 20.62 17.74
C GLY A 19 37.15 19.10 17.82
N GLU A 20 36.49 18.59 18.85
CA GLU A 20 36.24 17.16 19.03
C GLU A 20 35.15 16.68 18.08
N TYR A 21 35.30 15.47 17.49
CA TYR A 21 34.29 14.82 16.68
C TYR A 21 33.25 14.20 17.58
N LEU A 22 31.98 14.57 17.38
CA LEU A 22 30.87 13.99 18.10
C LEU A 22 30.54 12.61 17.54
N PRO A 23 30.31 11.60 18.39
CA PRO A 23 29.87 10.30 17.93
C PRO A 23 28.45 10.40 17.35
N ILE A 24 28.18 9.72 16.27
CA ILE A 24 26.87 9.57 15.67
C ILE A 24 26.45 8.12 15.83
N ASP A 25 25.47 7.88 16.70
CA ASP A 25 24.90 6.55 16.88
C ASP A 25 23.82 6.31 15.85
N PRO A 26 23.82 5.13 15.17
CA PRO A 26 22.74 4.77 14.27
C PRO A 26 21.45 4.54 15.06
N GLU A 27 20.33 5.05 14.55
CA GLU A 27 19.01 4.69 15.04
C GLU A 27 18.57 3.37 14.46
N LEU A 28 18.13 2.46 15.34
CA LEU A 28 17.61 1.15 14.99
C LEU A 28 16.07 1.21 15.09
N ALA A 29 15.40 1.03 13.99
CA ALA A 29 13.96 0.77 13.99
C ALA A 29 13.74 -0.75 13.91
N ASP A 30 12.94 -1.31 14.82
CA ASP A 30 12.54 -2.71 14.79
C ASP A 30 11.08 -2.84 14.34
N TYR A 31 10.85 -3.75 13.42
CA TYR A 31 9.52 -4.10 12.93
C TYR A 31 9.23 -5.54 13.31
N GLU A 32 8.12 -5.75 13.99
CA GLU A 32 7.64 -7.09 14.32
C GLU A 32 6.61 -7.56 13.30
N PHE A 33 6.76 -8.79 12.82
CA PHE A 33 5.76 -9.42 11.97
C PHE A 33 5.48 -10.84 12.42
N GLN A 34 4.23 -11.27 12.26
CA GLN A 34 3.77 -12.59 12.59
C GLN A 34 3.22 -13.28 11.35
N VAL A 35 3.64 -14.51 11.14
CA VAL A 35 3.14 -15.37 10.07
C VAL A 35 2.06 -16.28 10.60
N TYR A 36 0.93 -16.31 9.93
CA TYR A 36 -0.22 -17.16 10.25
C TYR A 36 -0.35 -18.28 9.22
N LYS A 37 -0.80 -19.44 9.69
CA LYS A 37 -1.14 -20.57 8.83
C LYS A 37 -2.62 -20.54 8.51
N TYR A 38 -2.95 -20.59 7.22
CA TYR A 38 -4.32 -20.69 6.73
C TYR A 38 -4.53 -22.06 6.11
N GLY A 39 -5.66 -22.69 6.37
CA GLY A 39 -5.99 -24.00 5.83
C GLY A 39 -7.47 -24.28 5.96
N CYS A 40 -7.95 -25.18 5.14
CA CYS A 40 -9.28 -25.74 5.22
C CYS A 40 -9.19 -27.27 5.18
N GLN A 41 -10.19 -27.93 5.76
CA GLN A 41 -10.33 -29.38 5.78
C GLN A 41 -11.67 -29.73 5.16
N TRP A 42 -11.72 -30.82 4.47
CA TRP A 42 -12.93 -31.42 3.97
C TRP A 42 -13.00 -32.86 4.40
N ASP A 43 -14.12 -33.21 5.01
CA ASP A 43 -14.42 -34.56 5.46
C ASP A 43 -15.54 -35.13 4.59
N LEU A 44 -15.28 -36.28 4.00
CA LEU A 44 -16.26 -37.02 3.22
C LEU A 44 -16.59 -38.33 3.94
N SER A 45 -17.88 -38.56 4.20
CA SER A 45 -18.31 -39.84 4.76
C SER A 45 -18.23 -40.97 3.74
N TRP A 46 -17.95 -42.17 4.20
CA TRP A 46 -17.94 -43.36 3.32
C TRP A 46 -19.29 -43.60 2.65
N GLU A 47 -20.37 -43.31 3.33
CA GLU A 47 -21.73 -43.49 2.83
C GLU A 47 -21.99 -42.47 1.70
N SER A 48 -21.55 -41.23 1.85
CA SER A 48 -21.61 -40.20 0.82
C SER A 48 -20.77 -40.59 -0.39
N TRP A 49 -19.58 -41.09 -0.18
CA TRP A 49 -18.74 -41.64 -1.25
C TRP A 49 -19.44 -42.77 -2.04
N LEU A 50 -20.11 -43.70 -1.33
CA LEU A 50 -20.77 -44.84 -1.97
C LEU A 50 -22.05 -44.45 -2.73
N THR A 51 -22.78 -43.47 -2.21
CA THR A 51 -24.05 -43.01 -2.78
C THR A 51 -23.81 -42.12 -4.01
N ASP A 52 -22.71 -41.36 -3.98
CA ASP A 52 -22.42 -40.34 -5.00
C ASP A 52 -21.46 -40.84 -6.11
N GLN A 53 -21.38 -42.16 -6.28
CA GLN A 53 -20.62 -42.77 -7.40
C GLN A 53 -21.03 -42.29 -8.82
N ARG A 54 -22.12 -41.52 -8.91
CA ARG A 54 -22.57 -40.94 -10.17
C ARG A 54 -21.87 -39.62 -10.51
N ASP A 55 -21.32 -38.92 -9.52
CA ASP A 55 -20.67 -37.60 -9.71
C ASP A 55 -19.23 -37.62 -9.24
N LEU A 56 -18.42 -38.49 -9.82
CA LEU A 56 -16.94 -38.47 -9.65
C LEU A 56 -16.31 -37.13 -10.04
N SER A 57 -17.04 -36.28 -10.77
CA SER A 57 -16.62 -34.94 -11.14
C SER A 57 -16.52 -34.02 -9.90
N LEU A 58 -17.42 -34.11 -8.94
CA LEU A 58 -17.35 -33.31 -7.70
C LEU A 58 -16.07 -33.55 -6.91
N LEU A 59 -15.65 -34.81 -6.81
CA LEU A 59 -14.41 -35.16 -6.10
C LEU A 59 -13.16 -34.65 -6.81
N ALA A 60 -13.20 -34.53 -8.13
CA ALA A 60 -12.11 -33.98 -8.92
C ALA A 60 -12.12 -32.43 -8.91
N ASP A 61 -13.30 -31.83 -8.89
CA ASP A 61 -13.46 -30.36 -8.98
C ASP A 61 -13.21 -29.64 -7.64
N TYR A 62 -13.48 -30.32 -6.51
CA TYR A 62 -13.24 -29.75 -5.18
C TYR A 62 -11.78 -29.30 -4.96
N PRO A 63 -10.75 -30.11 -5.24
CA PRO A 63 -9.36 -29.68 -5.09
C PRO A 63 -9.00 -28.46 -5.96
N ALA A 64 -9.58 -28.38 -7.17
CA ALA A 64 -9.38 -27.24 -8.06
C ALA A 64 -10.00 -25.96 -7.48
N SER A 65 -11.21 -26.05 -6.89
CA SER A 65 -11.87 -24.94 -6.23
C SER A 65 -11.08 -24.44 -5.03
N TRP A 66 -10.38 -25.32 -4.31
CA TRP A 66 -9.52 -24.94 -3.18
C TRP A 66 -8.28 -24.18 -3.62
N GLY A 67 -7.70 -24.55 -4.75
CA GLY A 67 -6.62 -23.78 -5.36
C GLY A 67 -7.04 -22.35 -5.64
N LEU A 68 -8.27 -22.17 -6.17
CA LEU A 68 -8.85 -20.85 -6.38
C LEU A 68 -9.11 -20.11 -5.07
N SER A 69 -9.67 -20.80 -4.06
CA SER A 69 -9.92 -20.22 -2.72
C SER A 69 -8.64 -19.78 -2.04
N ALA A 70 -7.55 -20.55 -2.15
CA ALA A 70 -6.25 -20.18 -1.62
C ALA A 70 -5.70 -18.91 -2.30
N ARG A 71 -5.89 -18.78 -3.61
CA ARG A 71 -5.52 -17.57 -4.36
C ARG A 71 -6.35 -16.36 -3.90
N TYR A 72 -7.66 -16.50 -3.79
CA TYR A 72 -8.52 -15.42 -3.28
C TYR A 72 -8.16 -15.03 -1.84
N THR A 73 -7.87 -15.99 -0.97
CA THR A 73 -7.46 -15.71 0.41
C THR A 73 -6.17 -14.89 0.43
N ARG A 74 -5.19 -15.24 -0.40
CA ARG A 74 -3.94 -14.49 -0.51
C ARG A 74 -4.18 -13.07 -0.98
N GLU A 75 -4.97 -12.87 -2.02
CA GLU A 75 -5.30 -11.53 -2.55
C GLU A 75 -6.09 -10.71 -1.52
N TYR A 76 -7.03 -11.34 -0.81
CA TYR A 76 -7.78 -10.69 0.26
C TYR A 76 -6.87 -10.22 1.39
N LEU A 77 -5.99 -11.07 1.87
CA LEU A 77 -5.05 -10.73 2.95
C LEU A 77 -4.09 -9.62 2.52
N PHE A 78 -3.59 -9.70 1.30
CA PHE A 78 -2.72 -8.67 0.74
C PHE A 78 -3.45 -7.32 0.65
N THR A 79 -4.65 -7.31 0.07
CA THR A 79 -5.46 -6.09 -0.06
C THR A 79 -5.84 -5.51 1.30
N ALA A 80 -6.13 -6.35 2.30
CA ALA A 80 -6.45 -5.91 3.65
C ALA A 80 -5.27 -5.17 4.32
N GLN A 81 -4.02 -5.55 4.03
CA GLN A 81 -2.85 -4.82 4.53
C GLN A 81 -2.72 -3.43 3.92
N TYR A 82 -3.13 -3.24 2.67
CA TYR A 82 -3.07 -1.94 2.01
C TYR A 82 -4.31 -1.08 2.28
N ALA A 83 -5.50 -1.66 2.30
CA ALA A 83 -6.74 -0.89 2.35
C ALA A 83 -7.32 -0.73 3.76
N ALA A 84 -7.03 -1.66 4.68
CA ALA A 84 -7.68 -1.73 5.98
C ALA A 84 -6.71 -1.71 7.17
N ASN A 85 -5.41 -1.51 6.95
CA ASN A 85 -4.45 -1.46 8.04
C ASN A 85 -4.46 -0.09 8.73
N ALA A 86 -5.40 0.08 9.66
CA ALA A 86 -5.56 1.31 10.44
C ALA A 86 -4.37 1.61 11.38
N THR A 87 -3.48 0.64 11.61
CA THR A 87 -2.27 0.85 12.41
C THR A 87 -1.17 1.50 11.57
N LEU A 88 -1.05 1.09 10.31
CA LEU A 88 -0.05 1.62 9.39
C LEU A 88 -0.49 2.96 8.80
N PHE A 89 -1.74 3.03 8.29
CA PHE A 89 -2.27 4.21 7.63
C PHE A 89 -2.98 5.10 8.65
N THR A 90 -2.30 6.10 9.15
CA THR A 90 -2.82 7.09 10.09
C THR A 90 -2.45 8.50 9.67
N VAL A 91 -3.26 9.46 10.10
CA VAL A 91 -2.94 10.88 9.90
C VAL A 91 -1.63 11.25 10.62
N GLY A 92 -1.38 10.64 11.78
CA GLY A 92 -0.15 10.86 12.55
C GLY A 92 1.12 10.40 11.84
N ASN A 93 1.03 9.33 11.03
CA ASN A 93 2.15 8.86 10.21
C ASN A 93 2.30 9.66 8.90
N GLY A 94 1.43 10.62 8.62
CA GLY A 94 1.47 11.42 7.39
C GLY A 94 1.15 10.64 6.10
N ASN A 95 0.70 9.40 6.20
CA ASN A 95 0.43 8.49 5.08
C ASN A 95 -1.07 8.25 4.83
N LEU A 96 -1.94 8.91 5.59
CA LEU A 96 -3.38 8.92 5.38
C LEU A 96 -3.87 10.32 5.08
N ILE A 97 -4.46 10.50 3.91
CA ILE A 97 -5.03 11.76 3.45
C ILE A 97 -6.55 11.58 3.37
N THR A 98 -7.28 12.49 3.98
CA THR A 98 -8.75 12.47 4.01
C THR A 98 -9.38 13.16 2.80
N ALA A 99 -8.58 13.87 2.00
CA ALA A 99 -9.07 14.52 0.79
C ALA A 99 -9.51 13.48 -0.26
N PRO A 100 -10.75 13.56 -0.77
CA PRO A 100 -11.24 12.60 -1.74
C PRO A 100 -10.54 12.76 -3.11
N LEU A 101 -10.47 11.67 -3.86
CA LEU A 101 -10.01 11.70 -5.24
C LEU A 101 -11.13 12.27 -6.12
N THR A 102 -11.11 13.58 -6.34
CA THR A 102 -12.08 14.30 -7.18
C THR A 102 -11.50 14.63 -8.55
N ALA A 103 -12.36 15.03 -9.45
CA ALA A 103 -11.96 15.45 -10.82
C ALA A 103 -11.06 16.72 -10.84
N SER A 104 -11.04 17.51 -9.76
CA SER A 104 -10.13 18.65 -9.60
C SER A 104 -8.67 18.24 -9.32
N GLY A 105 -8.44 17.01 -8.90
CA GLY A 105 -7.09 16.51 -8.63
C GLY A 105 -6.47 16.94 -7.30
N GLU A 106 -7.17 17.70 -6.47
CA GLU A 106 -6.64 18.20 -5.19
C GLU A 106 -6.19 17.07 -4.25
N GLY A 107 -6.99 16.01 -4.16
CA GLY A 107 -6.65 14.83 -3.34
C GLY A 107 -5.38 14.11 -3.85
N LEU A 108 -5.22 14.02 -5.17
CA LEU A 108 -4.02 13.44 -5.77
C LEU A 108 -2.79 14.33 -5.55
N ALA A 109 -2.93 15.64 -5.73
CA ALA A 109 -1.86 16.60 -5.47
C ALA A 109 -1.42 16.56 -3.99
N ALA A 110 -2.37 16.51 -3.06
CA ALA A 110 -2.09 16.36 -1.63
C ALA A 110 -1.34 15.06 -1.33
N ALA A 111 -1.74 13.94 -1.95
CA ALA A 111 -1.08 12.64 -1.77
C ALA A 111 0.38 12.67 -2.27
N ILE A 112 0.62 13.23 -3.44
CA ILE A 112 1.97 13.34 -4.01
C ILE A 112 2.84 14.25 -3.14
N THR A 113 2.29 15.36 -2.66
CA THR A 113 3.00 16.28 -1.78
C THR A 113 3.37 15.60 -0.47
N ALA A 114 2.45 14.82 0.12
CA ALA A 114 2.72 14.07 1.34
C ALA A 114 3.85 13.05 1.14
N ILE A 115 3.82 12.28 0.05
CA ILE A 115 4.88 11.29 -0.27
C ILE A 115 6.25 11.98 -0.44
N ARG A 116 6.28 13.13 -1.10
CA ARG A 116 7.53 13.87 -1.32
C ARG A 116 8.08 14.52 -0.06
N ASN A 117 7.22 14.78 0.92
CA ASN A 117 7.58 15.37 2.21
C ASN A 117 7.80 14.33 3.31
N PHE A 118 7.81 13.04 3.00
CA PHE A 118 8.13 12.03 4.00
C PHE A 118 9.51 12.29 4.60
N THR A 119 9.57 12.22 5.90
CA THR A 119 10.80 12.35 6.66
C THR A 119 11.31 10.97 7.07
N ASP A 120 12.62 10.87 7.18
CA ASP A 120 13.27 9.74 7.83
C ASP A 120 13.05 9.79 9.37
N PRO A 121 13.36 8.74 10.13
CA PRO A 121 13.28 8.76 11.60
C PRO A 121 14.08 9.86 12.26
N SER A 122 15.08 10.41 11.59
CA SER A 122 15.89 11.54 12.06
C SER A 122 15.28 12.90 11.73
N GLY A 123 14.10 12.94 11.09
CA GLY A 123 13.37 14.17 10.75
C GLY A 123 13.85 14.87 9.47
N ASN A 124 14.76 14.28 8.69
CA ASN A 124 15.17 14.84 7.40
C ASN A 124 14.19 14.46 6.31
N VAL A 125 13.91 15.40 5.40
CA VAL A 125 13.03 15.12 4.25
C VAL A 125 13.74 14.20 3.29
N THR A 126 13.13 13.04 3.02
CA THR A 126 13.57 12.11 1.97
C THR A 126 12.94 12.53 0.65
N VAL A 127 13.74 13.09 -0.25
CA VAL A 127 13.25 13.49 -1.59
C VAL A 127 13.04 12.24 -2.43
N TYR A 128 11.80 11.80 -2.57
CA TYR A 128 11.44 10.71 -3.47
C TYR A 128 11.17 11.26 -4.89
N THR A 129 11.99 10.85 -5.85
CA THR A 129 11.90 11.25 -7.26
C THR A 129 11.46 10.10 -8.19
N GLY A 130 11.17 8.93 -7.63
CA GLY A 130 10.77 7.74 -8.38
C GLY A 130 9.33 7.83 -8.93
N PRO A 131 8.96 6.89 -9.80
CA PRO A 131 7.60 6.79 -10.33
C PRO A 131 6.62 6.42 -9.23
N LEU A 132 5.44 7.04 -9.24
CA LEU A 132 4.33 6.76 -8.34
C LEU A 132 3.29 5.91 -9.06
N LEU A 133 2.74 4.91 -8.35
CA LEU A 133 1.65 4.08 -8.83
C LEU A 133 0.35 4.47 -8.13
N LEU A 134 -0.65 4.85 -8.91
CA LEU A 134 -1.99 5.15 -8.41
C LEU A 134 -2.85 3.89 -8.51
N VAL A 135 -3.25 3.33 -7.36
CA VAL A 135 -4.15 2.18 -7.27
C VAL A 135 -5.52 2.66 -6.82
N VAL A 136 -6.54 2.41 -7.61
CA VAL A 136 -7.91 2.85 -7.33
C VAL A 136 -8.91 1.70 -7.49
N PRO A 137 -10.03 1.71 -6.76
CA PRO A 137 -11.12 0.78 -7.00
C PRO A 137 -11.79 1.08 -8.37
N PRO A 138 -12.48 0.10 -8.98
CA PRO A 138 -13.12 0.25 -10.30
C PRO A 138 -14.06 1.46 -10.40
N ALA A 139 -14.73 1.83 -9.30
CA ALA A 139 -15.61 3.00 -9.26
C ALA A 139 -14.89 4.33 -9.52
N LEU A 140 -13.61 4.42 -9.23
CA LEU A 140 -12.79 5.62 -9.42
C LEU A 140 -11.89 5.55 -10.67
N GLU A 141 -11.94 4.46 -11.43
CA GLU A 141 -11.08 4.25 -12.60
C GLU A 141 -11.20 5.38 -13.62
N TRP A 142 -12.43 5.80 -13.93
CA TRP A 142 -12.69 6.90 -14.85
C TRP A 142 -12.06 8.20 -14.37
N THR A 143 -12.23 8.54 -13.09
CA THR A 143 -11.65 9.75 -12.50
C THR A 143 -10.14 9.71 -12.51
N ALA A 144 -9.54 8.58 -12.14
CA ALA A 144 -8.10 8.39 -12.15
C ALA A 144 -7.51 8.50 -13.56
N ASN A 145 -8.13 7.87 -14.57
CA ASN A 145 -7.69 7.99 -15.95
C ASN A 145 -7.77 9.42 -16.46
N ARG A 146 -8.83 10.14 -16.09
CA ARG A 146 -8.98 11.56 -16.45
C ARG A 146 -7.88 12.42 -15.81
N LEU A 147 -7.54 12.18 -14.54
CA LEU A 147 -6.52 12.94 -13.83
C LEU A 147 -5.10 12.67 -14.36
N VAL A 148 -4.80 11.42 -14.72
CA VAL A 148 -3.44 11.02 -15.09
C VAL A 148 -3.19 11.16 -16.60
N LYS A 149 -4.22 11.00 -17.45
CA LYS A 149 -4.07 10.95 -18.91
C LYS A 149 -4.65 12.16 -19.65
N SER A 150 -5.36 13.05 -18.95
CA SER A 150 -5.94 14.23 -19.60
C SER A 150 -4.98 15.40 -19.49
N ALA A 151 -4.82 16.13 -20.57
CA ALA A 151 -4.02 17.37 -20.59
C ALA A 151 -4.67 18.51 -19.80
N THR A 152 -5.97 18.42 -19.54
CA THR A 152 -6.74 19.43 -18.79
C THR A 152 -7.49 18.80 -17.64
N THR A 153 -7.49 19.47 -16.49
CA THR A 153 -8.32 19.14 -15.34
C THR A 153 -9.52 20.06 -15.25
N ALA A 154 -10.58 19.64 -14.55
CA ALA A 154 -11.67 20.56 -14.24
C ALA A 154 -11.15 21.61 -13.24
N GLY A 155 -11.11 22.86 -13.65
CA GLY A 155 -10.77 23.97 -12.76
C GLY A 155 -11.78 24.11 -11.61
N GLY A 156 -11.35 24.72 -10.52
CA GLY A 156 -12.22 24.97 -9.35
C GLY A 156 -13.40 25.91 -9.64
N ASP A 157 -13.33 26.69 -10.70
CA ASP A 157 -14.45 27.46 -11.24
C ASP A 157 -15.07 26.69 -12.41
N THR A 158 -16.39 26.51 -12.37
CA THR A 158 -17.16 25.53 -13.16
C THR A 158 -17.08 25.66 -14.67
N ASN A 159 -16.38 26.65 -15.22
CA ASN A 159 -16.33 26.95 -16.64
C ASN A 159 -14.93 27.02 -17.28
N VAL A 160 -13.87 26.79 -16.53
CA VAL A 160 -12.50 26.90 -17.06
C VAL A 160 -11.75 25.58 -16.81
N ALA A 161 -11.24 24.99 -17.87
CA ALA A 161 -10.33 23.85 -17.79
C ALA A 161 -8.91 24.37 -17.55
N ASP A 162 -8.31 23.98 -16.43
CA ASP A 162 -6.92 24.28 -16.12
C ASP A 162 -5.97 23.22 -16.73
N ASN A 163 -4.74 23.63 -17.00
CA ASN A 163 -3.70 22.69 -17.42
C ASN A 163 -3.47 21.65 -16.32
N ASN A 164 -3.41 20.40 -16.71
CA ASN A 164 -3.11 19.31 -15.79
C ASN A 164 -1.60 19.30 -15.47
N PRO A 165 -1.17 19.59 -14.24
CA PRO A 165 0.25 19.58 -13.88
C PRO A 165 0.87 18.18 -13.86
N MET A 166 0.05 17.12 -14.05
CA MET A 166 0.47 15.71 -14.06
C MET A 166 0.66 15.16 -15.49
N PHE A 167 0.37 15.98 -16.50
CA PHE A 167 0.45 15.58 -17.91
C PHE A 167 1.78 15.94 -18.55
#